data_ebd9424130e9c03de3259d98d18deb0d
#
_entry.id   ebd9424130e9c03de3259d98d18deb0d
#
_cell.length_a   1.000
_cell.length_b   1.000
_cell.length_c   1.000
_cell.angle_alpha   90.00
_cell.angle_beta   90.00
_cell.angle_gamma   90.00
#
_symmetry.space_group_name_H-M   'P 1'
#
loop_
_entity.id
_entity.type
_entity.pdbx_description
1 polymer ?
#
loop_
_entity_poly.entity_id
_entity_poly.type
_entity_poly.pdbx_seq_one_letter_code
_entity_poly.pdbx_strand_id
1 'polypeptide(L)'
;MKKLICYFLIAISFNYSFSQDYFLEKFGPYNENIESPEEFLGYEIGDQHTRHDIILAYFKYLSSVSERANLINYGKTHEGRSLVFLGISSSENLKNLEEIKTEHLKSTIPGSIKT
;
A
#
# COMPACT_ATOMS: atom_id res chain seq x y z
N MET A 1 1.01 -33.53 39.43
CA MET A 1 1.58 -32.19 39.20
C MET A 1 2.18 -32.02 37.80
N LYS A 2 3.08 -32.89 37.31
CA LYS A 2 3.70 -32.74 35.97
C LYS A 2 2.69 -32.70 34.79
N LYS A 3 1.63 -33.54 34.83
CA LYS A 3 0.57 -33.51 33.79
C LYS A 3 -0.25 -32.23 33.79
N LEU A 4 -0.51 -31.63 34.94
CA LEU A 4 -1.25 -30.37 35.08
C LEU A 4 -0.47 -29.17 34.51
N ILE A 5 0.86 -29.18 34.70
CA ILE A 5 1.76 -28.14 34.12
C ILE A 5 1.79 -28.24 32.60
N CYS A 6 1.77 -29.46 32.04
CA CYS A 6 1.74 -29.68 30.60
C CYS A 6 0.44 -29.13 29.96
N TYR A 7 -0.73 -29.36 30.58
CA TYR A 7 -1.99 -28.80 30.11
C TYR A 7 -2.04 -27.26 30.22
N PHE A 8 -1.45 -26.70 31.26
CA PHE A 8 -1.36 -25.24 31.42
C PHE A 8 -0.47 -24.58 30.37
N LEU A 9 0.66 -25.21 30.01
CA LEU A 9 1.56 -24.76 28.96
C LEU A 9 0.87 -24.82 27.56
N ILE A 10 0.10 -25.87 27.30
CA ILE A 10 -0.66 -26.01 26.05
C ILE A 10 -1.76 -24.93 25.96
N ALA A 11 -2.44 -24.61 27.06
CA ALA A 11 -3.48 -23.57 27.08
C ALA A 11 -2.93 -22.16 26.83
N ILE A 12 -1.67 -21.89 27.22
CA ILE A 12 -1.00 -20.59 26.95
C ILE A 12 -0.58 -20.45 25.48
N SER A 13 -0.39 -21.55 24.74
CA SER A 13 0.04 -21.55 23.36
C SER A 13 -1.04 -21.11 22.36
N PHE A 14 -2.30 -21.02 22.79
CA PHE A 14 -3.43 -20.57 21.97
C PHE A 14 -3.64 -19.05 22.00
N ASN A 15 -2.56 -18.27 21.92
CA ASN A 15 -2.67 -16.85 21.65
C ASN A 15 -2.76 -16.63 20.14
N TYR A 16 -3.99 -16.46 19.64
CA TYR A 16 -4.20 -15.97 18.28
C TYR A 16 -3.67 -14.55 18.18
N SER A 17 -2.62 -14.34 17.40
CA SER A 17 -2.11 -13.00 17.12
C SER A 17 -2.98 -12.36 16.03
N PHE A 18 -3.93 -11.51 16.41
CA PHE A 18 -4.69 -10.69 15.50
C PHE A 18 -3.87 -9.47 15.11
N SER A 19 -3.02 -9.62 14.10
CA SER A 19 -2.17 -8.52 13.61
C SER A 19 -2.85 -7.66 12.54
N GLN A 20 -3.89 -8.16 11.89
CA GLN A 20 -4.54 -7.48 10.75
C GLN A 20 -5.47 -6.34 11.21
N ASP A 21 -6.15 -6.46 12.33
CA ASP A 21 -7.11 -5.47 12.82
C ASP A 21 -6.47 -4.15 13.26
N TYR A 22 -5.16 -4.14 13.55
CA TYR A 22 -4.45 -2.95 14.02
C TYR A 22 -4.57 -1.76 13.06
N PHE A 23 -4.50 -1.98 11.74
CA PHE A 23 -4.62 -0.92 10.75
C PHE A 23 -6.08 -0.51 10.53
N LEU A 24 -7.00 -1.47 10.54
CA LEU A 24 -8.41 -1.23 10.27
C LEU A 24 -9.08 -0.41 11.38
N GLU A 25 -8.86 -0.74 12.65
CA GLU A 25 -9.43 -0.02 13.78
C GLU A 25 -8.86 1.38 13.97
N LYS A 26 -7.56 1.56 13.74
CA LYS A 26 -6.85 2.80 14.06
C LYS A 26 -7.02 3.90 13.01
N PHE A 27 -7.21 3.56 11.75
CA PHE A 27 -7.21 4.50 10.62
C PHE A 27 -8.55 4.61 9.90
N GLY A 28 -9.58 3.92 10.34
CA GLY A 28 -10.94 4.04 9.79
C GLY A 28 -11.63 5.37 10.18
N PRO A 29 -12.80 5.66 9.60
CA PRO A 29 -13.47 4.85 8.58
C PRO A 29 -12.82 4.99 7.19
N TYR A 30 -12.80 3.90 6.42
CA TYR A 30 -12.35 3.89 5.04
C TYR A 30 -13.48 4.26 4.08
N ASN A 31 -13.13 4.65 2.85
CA ASN A 31 -14.12 4.95 1.83
C ASN A 31 -14.69 3.64 1.26
N GLU A 32 -15.92 3.32 1.61
CA GLU A 32 -16.65 2.10 1.19
C GLU A 32 -16.86 2.01 -0.34
N ASN A 33 -16.67 3.11 -1.08
CA ASN A 33 -16.77 3.10 -2.54
C ASN A 33 -15.47 2.63 -3.24
N ILE A 34 -14.42 2.36 -2.48
CA ILE A 34 -13.13 1.88 -2.99
C ILE A 34 -12.88 0.50 -2.42
N GLU A 35 -12.86 -0.51 -3.28
CA GLU A 35 -12.59 -1.88 -2.87
C GLU A 35 -11.22 -2.00 -2.19
N SER A 36 -11.19 -2.71 -1.05
CA SER A 36 -9.94 -3.09 -0.40
C SER A 36 -9.14 -4.06 -1.29
N PRO A 37 -7.84 -4.25 -1.01
CA PRO A 37 -7.06 -5.24 -1.76
C PRO A 37 -7.66 -6.63 -1.71
N GLU A 38 -8.18 -7.07 -0.55
CA GLU A 38 -8.81 -8.38 -0.36
C GLU A 38 -10.10 -8.52 -1.19
N GLU A 39 -10.94 -7.47 -1.22
CA GLU A 39 -12.18 -7.48 -2.00
C GLU A 39 -11.87 -7.56 -3.49
N PHE A 40 -10.90 -6.79 -3.97
CA PHE A 40 -10.49 -6.80 -5.39
C PHE A 40 -9.81 -8.10 -5.80
N LEU A 41 -8.97 -8.66 -4.93
CA LEU A 41 -8.21 -9.88 -5.21
C LEU A 41 -9.04 -11.16 -5.01
N GLY A 42 -10.03 -11.14 -4.10
CA GLY A 42 -10.83 -12.30 -3.70
C GLY A 42 -10.10 -13.25 -2.75
N TYR A 43 -9.00 -12.82 -2.14
CA TYR A 43 -8.23 -13.56 -1.12
C TYR A 43 -7.48 -12.59 -0.20
N GLU A 44 -7.12 -13.03 1.01
CA GLU A 44 -6.41 -12.22 1.99
C GLU A 44 -4.96 -11.95 1.56
N ILE A 45 -4.46 -10.76 1.88
CA ILE A 45 -3.05 -10.40 1.62
C ILE A 45 -2.14 -11.32 2.44
N GLY A 46 -1.28 -12.04 1.74
CA GLY A 46 -0.35 -13.00 2.34
C GLY A 46 -0.69 -14.47 2.09
N ASP A 47 -1.92 -14.79 1.72
CA ASP A 47 -2.35 -16.17 1.45
C ASP A 47 -1.64 -16.78 0.24
N GLN A 48 -1.37 -15.96 -0.75
CA GLN A 48 -0.70 -16.40 -1.97
C GLN A 48 0.10 -15.26 -2.62
N HIS A 49 1.03 -15.64 -3.49
CA HIS A 49 1.78 -14.68 -4.29
C HIS A 49 0.89 -14.05 -5.37
N THR A 50 0.65 -12.73 -5.26
CA THR A 50 -0.11 -11.99 -6.26
C THR A 50 0.74 -11.72 -7.49
N ARG A 51 0.24 -12.07 -8.67
CA ARG A 51 0.93 -11.84 -9.95
C ARG A 51 1.00 -10.35 -10.27
N HIS A 52 2.08 -9.94 -10.94
CA HIS A 52 2.32 -8.54 -11.33
C HIS A 52 1.17 -7.91 -12.14
N ASP A 53 0.57 -8.65 -13.07
CA ASP A 53 -0.55 -8.16 -13.88
C ASP A 53 -1.81 -7.87 -13.04
N ILE A 54 -2.05 -8.64 -11.98
CA ILE A 54 -3.15 -8.42 -11.04
C ILE A 54 -2.88 -7.18 -10.18
N ILE A 55 -1.65 -7.02 -9.66
CA ILE A 55 -1.25 -5.81 -8.93
C ILE A 55 -1.42 -4.58 -9.82
N LEU A 56 -1.02 -4.67 -11.08
CA LEU A 56 -1.18 -3.57 -12.04
C LEU A 56 -2.65 -3.24 -12.32
N ALA A 57 -3.51 -4.26 -12.38
CA ALA A 57 -4.96 -4.08 -12.52
C ALA A 57 -5.55 -3.32 -11.32
N TYR A 58 -5.16 -3.70 -10.10
CA TYR A 58 -5.59 -3.00 -8.89
C TYR A 58 -5.10 -1.55 -8.84
N PHE A 59 -3.86 -1.26 -9.23
CA PHE A 59 -3.36 0.11 -9.31
C PHE A 59 -4.10 0.97 -10.34
N LYS A 60 -4.47 0.38 -11.48
CA LYS A 60 -5.33 1.05 -12.47
C LYS A 60 -6.72 1.33 -11.91
N TYR A 61 -7.31 0.36 -11.21
CA TYR A 61 -8.59 0.55 -10.54
C TYR A 61 -8.51 1.70 -9.54
N LEU A 62 -7.54 1.72 -8.61
CA LEU A 62 -7.38 2.79 -7.64
C LEU A 62 -7.25 4.17 -8.29
N SER A 63 -6.46 4.28 -9.35
CA SER A 63 -6.29 5.56 -10.07
C SER A 63 -7.53 6.00 -10.85
N SER A 64 -8.47 5.09 -11.15
CA SER A 64 -9.72 5.41 -11.82
C SER A 64 -10.83 5.86 -10.87
N VAL A 65 -10.81 5.39 -9.61
CA VAL A 65 -11.86 5.66 -8.63
C VAL A 65 -11.47 6.70 -7.57
N SER A 66 -10.20 7.09 -7.49
CA SER A 66 -9.71 8.01 -6.48
C SER A 66 -8.86 9.14 -7.06
N GLU A 67 -9.25 10.40 -6.79
CA GLU A 67 -8.42 11.58 -7.10
C GLU A 67 -7.13 11.65 -6.26
N ARG A 68 -6.97 10.80 -5.27
CA ARG A 68 -5.80 10.70 -4.41
C ARG A 68 -4.76 9.69 -4.91
N ALA A 69 -5.03 9.04 -6.03
CA ALA A 69 -4.16 8.04 -6.64
C ALA A 69 -3.85 8.42 -8.09
N ASN A 70 -2.55 8.50 -8.42
CA ASN A 70 -2.08 8.80 -9.77
C ASN A 70 -1.14 7.70 -10.25
N LEU A 71 -1.49 7.05 -11.36
CA LEU A 71 -0.71 5.98 -11.95
C LEU A 71 0.15 6.51 -13.10
N ILE A 72 1.47 6.40 -12.95
CA ILE A 72 2.44 6.84 -13.95
C ILE A 72 3.12 5.61 -14.54
N ASN A 73 3.06 5.46 -15.86
CA ASN A 73 3.85 4.46 -16.58
C ASN A 73 5.17 5.12 -17.01
N TYR A 74 6.30 4.64 -16.50
CA TYR A 74 7.61 5.21 -16.77
C TYR A 74 8.50 4.34 -17.68
N GLY A 75 7.97 3.21 -18.16
CA GLY A 75 8.70 2.37 -19.09
C GLY A 75 8.21 0.93 -19.18
N LYS A 76 9.05 0.08 -19.75
CA LYS A 76 8.83 -1.36 -19.88
C LYS A 76 10.08 -2.13 -19.51
N THR A 77 9.92 -3.33 -18.97
CA THR A 77 10.99 -4.30 -18.80
C THR A 77 11.49 -4.80 -20.16
N HIS A 78 12.62 -5.51 -20.18
CA HIS A 78 13.12 -6.18 -21.39
C HIS A 78 12.10 -7.18 -21.97
N GLU A 79 11.27 -7.79 -21.13
CA GLU A 79 10.18 -8.69 -21.53
C GLU A 79 8.88 -7.95 -21.93
N GLY A 80 8.91 -6.61 -22.01
CA GLY A 80 7.76 -5.81 -22.41
C GLY A 80 6.71 -5.56 -21.32
N ARG A 81 6.96 -5.96 -20.07
CA ARG A 81 6.05 -5.69 -18.94
C ARG A 81 6.09 -4.22 -18.57
N SER A 82 4.93 -3.60 -18.34
CA SER A 82 4.84 -2.21 -17.92
C SER A 82 5.47 -1.98 -16.55
N LEU A 83 6.31 -0.95 -16.47
CA LEU A 83 6.85 -0.43 -15.22
C LEU A 83 6.02 0.78 -14.81
N VAL A 84 5.36 0.69 -13.65
CA VAL A 84 4.46 1.72 -13.17
C VAL A 84 4.84 2.19 -11.78
N PHE A 85 4.47 3.43 -11.49
CA PHE A 85 4.52 4.03 -10.19
C PHE A 85 3.13 4.52 -9.81
N LEU A 86 2.61 4.10 -8.66
CA LEU A 86 1.38 4.62 -8.09
C LEU A 86 1.73 5.65 -7.01
N GLY A 87 1.47 6.93 -7.30
CA GLY A 87 1.57 8.02 -6.34
C GLY A 87 0.27 8.16 -5.57
N ILE A 88 0.34 8.12 -4.24
CA ILE A 88 -0.80 8.34 -3.35
C ILE A 88 -0.51 9.57 -2.49
N SER A 89 -1.40 10.58 -2.58
CA SER A 89 -1.27 11.81 -1.81
C SER A 89 -2.63 12.50 -1.65
N SER A 90 -2.68 13.73 -1.12
CA SER A 90 -3.88 14.55 -1.23
C SER A 90 -4.14 14.93 -2.70
N SER A 91 -5.41 15.14 -3.06
CA SER A 91 -5.77 15.57 -4.42
C SER A 91 -5.11 16.91 -4.79
N GLU A 92 -4.89 17.79 -3.82
CA GLU A 92 -4.17 19.06 -3.98
C GLU A 92 -2.70 18.84 -4.36
N ASN A 93 -1.99 17.98 -3.61
CA ASN A 93 -0.59 17.65 -3.91
C ASN A 93 -0.45 17.00 -5.30
N LEU A 94 -1.38 16.14 -5.69
CA LEU A 94 -1.33 15.50 -7.01
C LEU A 94 -1.57 16.50 -8.15
N LYS A 95 -2.40 17.52 -7.94
CA LYS A 95 -2.57 18.63 -8.90
C LYS A 95 -1.32 19.50 -9.03
N ASN A 96 -0.58 19.65 -7.93
CA ASN A 96 0.63 20.48 -7.86
C ASN A 96 1.94 19.67 -7.99
N LEU A 97 1.86 18.42 -8.45
CA LEU A 97 2.99 17.47 -8.43
C LEU A 97 4.24 18.00 -9.16
N GLU A 98 4.09 18.68 -10.29
CA GLU A 98 5.22 19.24 -11.05
C GLU A 98 5.89 20.42 -10.33
N GLU A 99 5.13 21.23 -9.60
CA GLU A 99 5.68 22.30 -8.79
C GLU A 99 6.48 21.73 -7.61
N ILE A 100 5.89 20.76 -6.87
CA ILE A 100 6.56 20.06 -5.77
C ILE A 100 7.87 19.41 -6.24
N LYS A 101 7.84 18.73 -7.40
CA LYS A 101 9.02 18.14 -8.01
C LYS A 101 10.09 19.18 -8.34
N THR A 102 9.67 20.29 -8.92
CA THR A 102 10.61 21.37 -9.29
C THR A 102 11.27 21.99 -8.06
N GLU A 103 10.51 22.22 -7.00
CA GLU A 103 11.05 22.73 -5.73
C GLU A 103 11.99 21.72 -5.07
N HIS A 104 11.62 20.46 -5.05
CA HIS A 104 12.47 19.40 -4.53
C HIS A 104 13.80 19.31 -5.30
N LEU A 105 13.76 19.37 -6.63
CA LEU A 105 14.97 19.35 -7.46
C LEU A 105 15.87 20.57 -7.18
N LYS A 106 15.31 21.76 -6.96
CA LYS A 106 16.09 22.94 -6.55
C LYS A 106 16.84 22.70 -5.24
N SER A 107 16.21 22.02 -4.27
CA SER A 107 16.85 21.72 -2.99
C SER A 107 18.03 20.75 -3.09
N THR A 108 18.14 19.97 -4.17
CA THR A 108 19.24 19.03 -4.39
C THR A 108 20.47 19.67 -5.04
N ILE A 109 20.37 20.93 -5.51
CA ILE A 109 21.51 21.65 -6.12
C ILE A 109 22.34 22.29 -4.99
N PRO A 110 23.65 21.96 -4.87
CA PRO A 110 24.51 22.55 -3.86
C PRO A 110 24.51 24.09 -3.95
N GLY A 111 24.23 24.77 -2.83
CA GLY A 111 24.20 26.25 -2.75
C GLY A 111 22.86 26.91 -3.10
N SER A 112 21.81 26.16 -3.44
CA SER A 112 20.49 26.71 -3.71
C SER A 112 19.68 27.01 -2.44
N ILE A 113 20.02 26.39 -1.32
CA ILE A 113 19.40 26.66 -0.01
C ILE A 113 20.15 27.84 0.63
N LYS A 114 19.53 29.01 0.63
CA LYS A 114 19.98 30.13 1.50
C LYS A 114 19.52 29.80 2.90
N THR A 115 20.46 29.54 3.80
CA THR A 115 20.27 29.51 5.26
C THR A 115 19.87 30.89 5.77
#